data_befaa8d956ac6905b0f2e5e331777d91
#
_entry.id   befaa8d956ac6905b0f2e5e331777d91
#
_cell.length_a   1.000
_cell.length_b   1.000
_cell.length_c   1.000
_cell.angle_alpha   90.00
_cell.angle_beta   90.00
_cell.angle_gamma   90.00
#
_symmetry.space_group_name_H-M   'P 1'
#
loop_
_entity.id
_entity.type
_entity.pdbx_description
1 polymer ?
#
loop_
_entity_poly.entity_id
_entity_poly.type
_entity_poly.pdbx_seq_one_letter_code
_entity_poly.pdbx_strand_id
1 'polypeptide(L)' 'MNNVEYELKELILERYGSLSEFCKKIDLPWTTLDSILKRGVDKANIRNILKITSELRIDVECLANGEIVYKEDSQ' A
#
# COMPACT_ATOMS: atom_id res chain seq x y z
N MET A 1 -0.24 2.09 -19.35
CA MET A 1 -0.06 0.81 -18.70
C MET A 1 -0.24 0.94 -17.21
N ASN A 2 -1.08 0.12 -16.66
CA ASN A 2 -1.38 0.25 -15.26
C ASN A 2 -0.31 -0.39 -14.43
N ASN A 3 -0.01 0.29 -13.36
CA ASN A 3 1.03 -0.11 -12.46
C ASN A 3 0.44 -0.07 -11.08
N VAL A 4 0.46 -1.18 -10.37
CA VAL A 4 -0.20 -1.25 -9.08
C VAL A 4 0.43 -0.30 -8.07
N GLU A 5 1.73 -0.05 -8.21
CA GLU A 5 2.40 0.88 -7.32
C GLU A 5 1.86 2.30 -7.50
N TYR A 6 1.60 2.66 -8.75
CA TYR A 6 1.02 3.97 -9.03
C TYR A 6 -0.39 4.08 -8.45
N GLU A 7 -1.18 3.04 -8.64
CA GLU A 7 -2.54 3.02 -8.11
C GLU A 7 -2.53 3.07 -6.60
N LEU A 8 -1.61 2.36 -5.98
CA LEU A 8 -1.47 2.37 -4.54
C LEU A 8 -1.12 3.77 -4.03
N LYS A 9 -0.19 4.42 -4.71
CA LYS A 9 0.19 5.78 -4.35
C LYS A 9 -1.00 6.73 -4.44
N GLU A 10 -1.76 6.64 -5.53
CA GLU A 10 -2.92 7.49 -5.72
C GLU A 10 -3.96 7.25 -4.62
N LEU A 11 -4.17 6.01 -4.26
CA LEU A 11 -5.11 5.68 -3.20
C LEU A 11 -4.70 6.30 -1.87
N ILE A 12 -3.41 6.21 -1.56
CA ILE A 12 -2.88 6.80 -0.33
C ILE A 12 -3.06 8.31 -0.33
N LEU A 13 -2.73 8.94 -1.45
CA LEU A 13 -2.86 10.39 -1.54
C LEU A 13 -4.31 10.83 -1.41
N GLU A 14 -5.20 10.06 -1.98
CA GLU A 14 -6.62 10.39 -1.93
C GLU A 14 -7.16 10.31 -0.51
N ARG A 15 -6.74 9.30 0.25
CA ARG A 15 -7.28 9.08 1.59
C ARG A 15 -6.57 9.89 2.67
N TYR A 16 -5.27 10.11 2.52
CA TYR A 16 -4.47 10.70 3.60
C TYR A 16 -3.89 12.06 3.23
N GLY A 17 -3.95 12.43 1.98
CA GLY A 17 -3.44 13.71 1.54
C GLY A 17 -1.95 13.73 1.22
N SER A 18 -1.17 12.85 1.83
CA SER A 18 0.25 12.76 1.53
C SER A 18 0.76 11.40 1.98
N LEU A 19 1.91 11.02 1.39
CA LEU A 19 2.53 9.76 1.78
C LEU A 19 3.05 9.83 3.21
N SER A 20 3.50 11.00 3.63
CA SER A 20 4.01 11.18 4.98
C SER A 20 2.94 10.92 6.03
N GLU A 21 1.74 11.42 5.79
CA GLU A 21 0.65 11.22 6.73
C GLU A 21 0.30 9.74 6.85
N PHE A 22 0.28 9.05 5.72
CA PHE A 22 0.02 7.62 5.74
C PHE A 22 1.11 6.88 6.51
N CYS A 23 2.36 7.23 6.27
CA CYS A 23 3.48 6.59 6.96
C CYS A 23 3.41 6.77 8.46
N LYS A 24 3.02 7.95 8.90
CA LYS A 24 2.84 8.19 10.32
C LYS A 24 1.76 7.29 10.90
N LYS A 25 0.71 7.11 10.15
CA LYS A 25 -0.43 6.33 10.61
C LYS A 25 -0.05 4.87 10.84
N ILE A 26 0.78 4.31 9.99
CA ILE A 26 1.14 2.90 10.06
C ILE A 26 2.52 2.66 10.68
N ASP A 27 3.15 3.73 11.15
CA ASP A 27 4.47 3.64 11.77
C ASP A 27 5.48 3.00 10.83
N LEU A 28 5.58 3.56 9.63
CA LEU A 28 6.47 3.09 8.60
C LEU A 28 7.34 4.25 8.14
N PRO A 29 8.67 4.06 8.02
CA PRO A 29 9.51 5.14 7.51
C PRO A 29 9.12 5.53 6.10
N TRP A 30 9.13 6.83 5.83
CA TRP A 30 8.77 7.32 4.50
C TRP A 30 9.67 6.74 3.42
N THR A 31 10.96 6.60 3.74
CA THR A 31 11.91 6.05 2.76
C THR A 31 11.56 4.61 2.41
N THR A 32 11.03 3.87 3.37
CA THR A 32 10.62 2.49 3.11
C THR A 32 9.44 2.46 2.14
N LEU A 33 8.44 3.30 2.38
CA LEU A 33 7.29 3.36 1.48
C LEU A 33 7.72 3.80 0.09
N ASP A 34 8.58 4.82 0.02
CA ASP A 34 9.07 5.31 -1.26
C ASP A 34 9.78 4.20 -2.03
N SER A 35 10.61 3.40 -1.34
CA SER A 35 11.28 2.27 -1.96
C SER A 35 10.29 1.24 -2.51
N ILE A 36 9.26 0.94 -1.72
CA ILE A 36 8.26 -0.03 -2.16
C ILE A 36 7.58 0.45 -3.43
N LEU A 37 7.23 1.72 -3.48
CA LEU A 37 6.55 2.27 -4.64
C LEU A 37 7.44 2.34 -5.87
N LYS A 38 8.75 2.45 -5.67
CA LYS A 38 9.68 2.52 -6.79
C LYS A 38 10.14 1.15 -7.26
N ARG A 39 10.32 0.22 -6.33
CA ARG A 39 10.87 -1.09 -6.69
C ARG A 39 9.81 -2.14 -6.96
N GLY A 40 8.63 -1.95 -6.39
CA GLY A 40 7.56 -2.90 -6.59
C GLY A 40 7.12 -3.53 -5.30
N VAL A 41 5.81 -3.71 -5.17
CA VAL A 41 5.27 -4.30 -3.95
C VAL A 41 5.70 -5.75 -3.79
N ASP A 42 5.96 -6.43 -4.90
CA ASP A 42 6.35 -7.84 -4.85
C ASP A 42 7.76 -8.04 -4.31
N LYS A 43 8.56 -6.96 -4.21
CA LYS A 43 9.91 -7.05 -3.69
C LYS A 43 10.01 -6.52 -2.28
N ALA A 44 8.91 -6.12 -1.69
CA ALA A 44 8.93 -5.52 -0.38
C ALA A 44 8.86 -6.57 0.71
N ASN A 45 9.28 -6.19 1.90
CA ASN A 45 9.16 -7.04 3.06
C ASN A 45 7.69 -7.26 3.37
N ILE A 46 7.31 -8.51 3.62
CA ILE A 46 5.90 -8.83 3.83
C ILE A 46 5.31 -8.09 5.02
N ARG A 47 6.10 -7.85 6.06
CA ARG A 47 5.60 -7.11 7.22
C ARG A 47 5.17 -5.72 6.84
N ASN A 48 5.96 -5.06 5.98
CA ASN A 48 5.62 -3.72 5.53
C ASN A 48 4.39 -3.74 4.66
N ILE A 49 4.28 -4.74 3.80
CA ILE A 49 3.11 -4.87 2.95
C ILE A 49 1.86 -5.10 3.79
N LEU A 50 1.96 -5.91 4.84
CA LEU A 50 0.82 -6.16 5.71
C LEU A 50 0.37 -4.88 6.43
N LYS A 51 1.31 -4.04 6.85
CA LYS A 51 0.95 -2.76 7.45
C LYS A 51 0.14 -1.91 6.49
N ILE A 52 0.60 -1.86 5.24
CA ILE A 52 -0.06 -1.06 4.22
C ILE A 52 -1.45 -1.60 3.90
N THR A 53 -1.53 -2.89 3.65
CA THR A 53 -2.81 -3.49 3.25
C THR A 53 -3.83 -3.48 4.37
N SER A 54 -3.37 -3.68 5.61
CA SER A 54 -4.28 -3.64 6.76
C SER A 54 -4.90 -2.27 6.94
N GLU A 55 -4.08 -1.23 6.81
CA GLU A 55 -4.58 0.12 6.99
C GLU A 55 -5.53 0.51 5.87
N LEU A 56 -5.21 0.14 4.65
CA LEU A 56 -6.02 0.49 3.49
C LEU A 56 -7.21 -0.46 3.30
N ARG A 57 -7.20 -1.58 4.02
CA ARG A 57 -8.25 -2.60 3.92
C ARG A 57 -8.33 -3.17 2.52
N ILE A 58 -7.17 -3.50 1.98
CA ILE A 58 -7.10 -4.14 0.67
C ILE A 58 -6.52 -5.54 0.85
N ASP A 59 -6.80 -6.39 -0.13
CA ASP A 59 -6.39 -7.78 -0.08
C ASP A 59 -4.93 -7.90 -0.43
N VAL A 60 -4.15 -8.55 0.46
CA VAL A 60 -2.71 -8.64 0.25
C VAL A 60 -2.36 -9.57 -0.91
N GLU A 61 -3.11 -10.63 -1.10
CA GLU A 61 -2.82 -11.54 -2.20
C GLU A 61 -3.10 -10.90 -3.54
N CYS A 62 -4.19 -10.17 -3.64
CA CYS A 62 -4.49 -9.46 -4.87
C CYS A 62 -3.44 -8.40 -5.16
N LEU A 63 -2.97 -7.72 -4.13
CA LEU A 63 -1.93 -6.72 -4.31
C LEU A 63 -0.66 -7.37 -4.84
N ALA A 64 -0.31 -8.54 -4.32
CA ALA A 64 0.86 -9.27 -4.79
C ALA A 64 0.73 -9.65 -6.27
N ASN A 65 -0.50 -9.82 -6.73
CA ASN A 65 -0.77 -10.15 -8.12
C ASN A 65 -0.98 -8.93 -9.00
N GLY A 66 -0.77 -7.74 -8.46
CA GLY A 66 -0.86 -6.52 -9.24
C GLY A 66 -2.23 -5.88 -9.28
N GLU A 67 -3.11 -6.23 -8.34
CA GLU A 67 -4.46 -5.68 -8.29
C GLU A 67 -4.77 -5.10 -6.93
N ILE A 68 -5.55 -4.05 -6.92
CA ILE A 68 -6.04 -3.48 -5.68
C ILE A 68 -7.50 -3.86 -5.52
N VAL A 69 -7.77 -4.72 -4.55
CA VAL A 69 -9.11 -5.21 -4.27
C VAL A 69 -9.39 -4.96 -2.80
N TYR A 70 -10.49 -4.31 -2.51
CA TYR A 70 -10.83 -3.98 -1.14
C TYR A 70 -11.41 -5.19 -0.44
N LYS A 71 -10.98 -5.42 0.80
CA LYS A 71 -11.54 -6.48 1.60
C LYS A 71 -12.92 -6.08 2.06
N GLU A 72 -13.85 -7.00 1.98
CA GLU A 72 -15.15 -6.74 2.55
C GLU A 72 -15.11 -6.99 4.02
N ASP A 73 -15.81 -6.12 4.73
CA ASP A 73 -15.91 -6.26 6.11
C ASP A 73 -17.00 -7.20 6.38
N SER A 74 -16.74 -8.45 6.41
CA SER A 74 -17.82 -9.34 6.67
C SER A 74 -17.94 -9.47 8.15
N GLN A 75 -18.69 -9.12 8.74
CA GLN A 75 -18.75 -9.16 10.10
C GLN A 75 -19.64 -10.05 10.65
#